data_55424ab663387643f12c970ac6caafa2
#
_entry.id   55424ab663387643f12c970ac6caafa2
#
_cell.length_a   1.000
_cell.length_b   1.000
_cell.length_c   1.000
_cell.angle_alpha   90.00
_cell.angle_beta   90.00
_cell.angle_gamma   90.00
#
_symmetry.space_group_name_H-M   'P 1'
#
loop_
_entity.id
_entity.type
_entity.pdbx_description
1 polymer ?
#
loop_
_entity_poly.entity_id
_entity_poly.type
_entity_poly.pdbx_seq_one_letter_code
_entity_poly.pdbx_strand_id
1 'polypeptide(L)'
;MSEETRTEFDPSRYIFTDPGVPTVIRSRTVLPARRENFEVTTADGKRLVGELALPEGDIKATLVTFHPLPTHGGYMDSHVYKKASFRLPALANIAVLRFNTRGTSSIRGTSDGVFDGGFAEKKDFDAILDYVLGRALPNPWLIGWSFGT
;
A
#
# COMPACT_ATOMS: atom_id res chain seq x y z
N MET A 1 22.56 12.62 -8.64
CA MET A 1 21.22 11.97 -8.73
C MET A 1 20.20 13.09 -8.75
N SER A 2 19.48 13.23 -9.85
CA SER A 2 18.34 14.11 -9.87
C SER A 2 17.31 13.58 -8.86
N GLU A 3 16.97 14.39 -7.87
CA GLU A 3 15.71 14.21 -7.14
C GLU A 3 14.61 14.33 -8.21
N GLU A 4 14.12 13.19 -8.69
CA GLU A 4 12.80 13.20 -9.28
C GLU A 4 11.88 13.66 -8.16
N THR A 5 11.49 14.93 -8.22
CA THR A 5 10.39 15.45 -7.45
C THR A 5 9.19 14.56 -7.76
N ARG A 6 8.93 13.58 -6.90
CA ARG A 6 7.70 12.80 -6.99
C ARG A 6 6.57 13.78 -6.92
N THR A 7 5.91 13.96 -8.05
CA THR A 7 4.83 14.92 -8.21
C THR A 7 3.80 14.68 -7.12
N GLU A 8 3.42 15.76 -6.47
CA GLU A 8 2.34 15.79 -5.50
C GLU A 8 1.11 15.05 -6.04
N PHE A 9 0.39 14.33 -5.18
CA PHE A 9 -0.82 13.62 -5.59
C PHE A 9 -1.81 14.60 -6.20
N ASP A 10 -2.06 14.44 -7.48
CA ASP A 10 -3.02 15.24 -8.22
C ASP A 10 -4.31 14.43 -8.41
N PRO A 11 -5.35 14.69 -7.59
CA PRO A 11 -6.61 13.95 -7.68
C PRO A 11 -7.31 14.14 -9.02
N SER A 12 -7.03 15.21 -9.77
CA SER A 12 -7.63 15.45 -11.09
C SER A 12 -7.23 14.39 -12.12
N ARG A 13 -6.14 13.68 -11.88
CA ARG A 13 -5.68 12.59 -12.75
C ARG A 13 -6.48 11.30 -12.60
N TYR A 14 -7.38 11.22 -11.61
CA TYR A 14 -8.17 10.04 -11.30
C TYR A 14 -9.66 10.33 -11.44
N ILE A 15 -10.42 9.28 -11.72
CA ILE A 15 -11.88 9.33 -11.81
C ILE A 15 -12.42 8.61 -10.57
N PHE A 16 -12.81 9.39 -9.56
CA PHE A 16 -13.48 8.87 -8.38
C PHE A 16 -14.95 8.60 -8.68
N THR A 17 -15.44 7.46 -8.23
CA THR A 17 -16.80 7.02 -8.48
C THR A 17 -17.59 6.96 -7.18
N ASP A 18 -18.91 7.14 -7.30
CA ASP A 18 -19.82 7.09 -6.16
C ASP A 18 -20.28 5.65 -5.87
N PRO A 19 -20.55 5.33 -4.60
CA PRO A 19 -21.07 4.02 -4.20
C PRO A 19 -22.40 3.70 -4.92
N GLY A 20 -22.49 2.47 -5.43
CA GLY A 20 -23.71 1.97 -6.07
C GLY A 20 -24.01 2.50 -7.46
N VAL A 21 -23.18 3.38 -8.01
CA VAL A 21 -23.33 3.89 -9.37
C VAL A 21 -22.62 2.95 -10.35
N PRO A 22 -23.32 2.41 -11.38
CA PRO A 22 -22.66 1.61 -12.41
C PRO A 22 -21.57 2.41 -13.11
N THR A 23 -20.37 1.85 -13.14
CA THR A 23 -19.18 2.56 -13.64
C THR A 23 -18.38 1.68 -14.59
N VAL A 24 -18.00 2.26 -15.73
CA VAL A 24 -17.01 1.62 -16.64
C VAL A 24 -15.63 1.83 -16.06
N ILE A 25 -14.98 0.71 -15.72
CA ILE A 25 -13.62 0.73 -15.13
C ILE A 25 -12.61 1.00 -16.24
N ARG A 26 -11.87 2.09 -16.10
CA ARG A 26 -10.77 2.49 -16.97
C ARG A 26 -9.48 2.61 -16.16
N SER A 27 -8.37 2.88 -16.82
CA SER A 27 -7.05 2.93 -16.16
C SER A 27 -6.97 3.91 -14.97
N ARG A 28 -7.73 5.00 -14.99
CA ARG A 28 -7.74 6.04 -13.94
C ARG A 28 -8.91 5.94 -12.97
N THR A 29 -9.76 4.94 -13.11
CA THR A 29 -10.93 4.77 -12.25
C THR A 29 -10.51 4.34 -10.85
N VAL A 30 -11.03 5.03 -9.84
CA VAL A 30 -10.90 4.69 -8.42
C VAL A 30 -12.29 4.38 -7.89
N LEU A 31 -12.53 3.12 -7.56
CA LEU A 31 -13.79 2.67 -7.00
C LEU A 31 -13.87 3.03 -5.50
N PRO A 32 -15.08 3.08 -4.92
CA PRO A 32 -15.27 3.52 -3.54
C PRO A 32 -14.52 2.62 -2.54
N ALA A 33 -13.86 3.26 -1.58
CA ALA A 33 -13.24 2.59 -0.44
C ALA A 33 -13.00 3.61 0.68
N ARG A 34 -12.93 3.15 1.91
CA ARG A 34 -12.39 3.95 3.00
C ARG A 34 -10.88 3.85 2.97
N ARG A 35 -10.20 4.98 2.91
CA ARG A 35 -8.74 5.02 2.82
C ARG A 35 -8.16 5.65 4.07
N GLU A 36 -7.25 4.93 4.71
CA GLU A 36 -6.57 5.36 5.92
C GLU A 36 -5.06 5.36 5.66
N ASN A 37 -4.40 6.50 5.89
CA ASN A 37 -2.95 6.51 6.01
C ASN A 37 -2.58 5.98 7.39
N PHE A 38 -1.53 5.19 7.46
CA PHE A 38 -1.05 4.66 8.73
C PHE A 38 0.48 4.75 8.84
N GLU A 39 0.95 4.68 10.05
CA GLU A 39 2.35 4.57 10.40
C GLU A 39 2.54 3.42 11.38
N VAL A 40 3.63 2.68 11.22
CA VAL A 40 4.07 1.66 12.19
C VAL A 40 5.53 1.85 12.50
N THR A 41 5.94 1.45 13.70
CA THR A 41 7.34 1.50 14.12
C THR A 41 7.91 0.09 14.21
N THR A 42 9.04 -0.14 13.58
CA THR A 42 9.74 -1.42 13.60
C THR A 42 10.43 -1.67 14.93
N ALA A 43 10.87 -2.91 15.17
CA ALA A 43 11.59 -3.28 16.39
C ALA A 43 12.87 -2.47 16.61
N ASP A 44 13.51 -2.02 15.53
CA ASP A 44 14.70 -1.16 15.57
C ASP A 44 14.37 0.34 15.46
N GLY A 45 13.11 0.73 15.71
CA GLY A 45 12.67 2.12 15.85
C GLY A 45 12.48 2.89 14.55
N LYS A 46 12.36 2.22 13.40
CA LYS A 46 12.11 2.87 12.10
C LYS A 46 10.61 3.04 11.89
N ARG A 47 10.18 4.26 11.55
CA ARG A 47 8.81 4.58 11.20
C ARG A 47 8.57 4.24 9.73
N LEU A 48 7.57 3.42 9.47
CA LEU A 48 7.13 3.06 8.12
C LEU A 48 5.79 3.74 7.83
N VAL A 49 5.60 4.19 6.61
CA VAL A 49 4.36 4.81 6.14
C VAL A 49 3.63 3.89 5.16
N GLY A 50 2.30 3.91 5.23
CA GLY A 50 1.47 3.11 4.34
C GLY A 50 0.05 3.63 4.22
N GLU A 51 -0.73 2.91 3.41
CA GLU A 51 -2.16 3.14 3.22
C GLU A 51 -2.92 1.82 3.33
N LEU A 52 -4.03 1.85 4.05
CA LEU A 52 -5.00 0.78 4.14
C LEU A 52 -6.28 1.21 3.40
N ALA A 53 -6.62 0.51 2.32
CA ALA A 53 -7.88 0.68 1.60
C ALA A 53 -8.87 -0.38 2.08
N LEU A 54 -9.99 0.06 2.64
CA LEU A 54 -11.01 -0.80 3.25
C LEU A 54 -12.29 -0.81 2.43
N PRO A 55 -12.95 -1.97 2.29
CA PRO A 55 -14.31 -2.02 1.76
C PRO A 55 -15.25 -1.18 2.62
N GLU A 56 -16.32 -0.68 2.02
CA GLU A 56 -17.39 0.01 2.76
C GLU A 56 -18.24 -0.95 3.57
N GLY A 57 -18.30 -2.23 3.17
CA GLY A 57 -18.99 -3.32 3.87
C GLY A 57 -18.01 -4.22 4.64
N ASP A 58 -18.46 -5.44 4.91
CA ASP A 58 -17.67 -6.44 5.63
C ASP A 58 -16.42 -6.85 4.82
N ILE A 59 -15.30 -6.98 5.51
CA ILE A 59 -14.04 -7.38 4.91
C ILE A 59 -14.00 -8.90 4.80
N LYS A 60 -13.88 -9.44 3.59
CA LYS A 60 -13.76 -10.90 3.35
C LYS A 60 -12.33 -11.41 3.51
N ALA A 61 -11.37 -10.61 3.09
CA ALA A 61 -9.96 -10.95 3.16
C ALA A 61 -9.11 -9.66 3.15
N THR A 62 -7.85 -9.80 3.49
CA THR A 62 -6.89 -8.70 3.49
C THR A 62 -5.71 -9.06 2.60
N LEU A 63 -5.39 -8.20 1.64
CA LEU A 63 -4.21 -8.33 0.81
C LEU A 63 -3.09 -7.47 1.37
N VAL A 64 -2.01 -8.08 1.81
CA VAL A 64 -0.81 -7.40 2.32
C VAL A 64 0.25 -7.42 1.24
N THR A 65 0.61 -6.26 0.71
CA THR A 65 1.50 -6.15 -0.45
C THR A 65 2.92 -5.77 -0.06
N PHE A 66 3.89 -6.45 -0.66
CA PHE A 66 5.32 -6.19 -0.49
C PHE A 66 5.91 -5.77 -1.84
N HIS A 67 6.31 -4.51 -1.94
CA HIS A 67 6.69 -3.91 -3.22
C HIS A 67 8.04 -4.40 -3.76
N PRO A 68 8.30 -4.22 -5.09
CA PRO A 68 9.57 -4.61 -5.71
C PRO A 68 10.73 -3.73 -5.25
N LEU A 69 11.90 -3.99 -5.80
CA LEU A 69 13.19 -3.44 -5.37
C LEU A 69 13.21 -1.90 -5.31
N PRO A 70 13.44 -1.30 -4.12
CA PRO A 70 13.38 0.15 -3.93
C PRO A 70 14.40 0.92 -4.76
N THR A 71 15.59 0.36 -4.97
CA THR A 71 16.67 0.99 -5.75
C THR A 71 16.39 1.04 -7.24
N HIS A 72 15.39 0.32 -7.71
CA HIS A 72 14.93 0.28 -9.11
C HIS A 72 13.49 0.73 -9.27
N GLY A 73 13.06 1.70 -8.46
CA GLY A 73 11.76 2.35 -8.57
C GLY A 73 10.61 1.63 -7.87
N GLY A 74 10.87 0.55 -7.10
CA GLY A 74 9.86 -0.13 -6.32
C GLY A 74 9.41 0.71 -5.12
N TYR A 75 8.11 0.79 -4.87
CA TYR A 75 7.50 1.49 -3.74
C TYR A 75 6.02 1.09 -3.62
N MET A 76 5.34 1.55 -2.58
CA MET A 76 3.96 1.15 -2.30
C MET A 76 2.97 1.43 -3.44
N ASP A 77 3.22 2.46 -4.24
CA ASP A 77 2.38 2.82 -5.38
C ASP A 77 2.81 2.15 -6.69
N SER A 78 3.66 1.14 -6.63
CA SER A 78 3.95 0.31 -7.81
C SER A 78 2.66 -0.18 -8.45
N HIS A 79 2.62 -0.12 -9.76
CA HIS A 79 1.42 -0.09 -10.60
C HIS A 79 0.31 -1.09 -10.23
N VAL A 80 0.67 -2.38 -10.09
CA VAL A 80 -0.32 -3.44 -9.80
C VAL A 80 -0.94 -3.24 -8.41
N TYR A 81 -0.13 -2.92 -7.41
CA TYR A 81 -0.60 -2.73 -6.04
C TYR A 81 -1.47 -1.50 -5.87
N LYS A 82 -1.11 -0.40 -6.53
CA LYS A 82 -1.95 0.79 -6.56
C LYS A 82 -3.32 0.49 -7.17
N LYS A 83 -3.34 -0.20 -8.31
CA LYS A 83 -4.60 -0.59 -8.95
C LYS A 83 -5.42 -1.58 -8.13
N ALA A 84 -4.78 -2.52 -7.44
CA ALA A 84 -5.46 -3.40 -6.51
C ALA A 84 -6.21 -2.60 -5.43
N SER A 85 -5.56 -1.58 -4.86
CA SER A 85 -6.18 -0.72 -3.84
C SER A 85 -7.34 0.12 -4.39
N PHE A 86 -7.32 0.47 -5.68
CA PHE A 86 -8.39 1.23 -6.33
C PHE A 86 -9.64 0.41 -6.64
N ARG A 87 -9.54 -0.91 -6.66
CA ARG A 87 -10.59 -1.79 -7.19
C ARG A 87 -11.06 -2.88 -6.26
N LEU A 88 -10.15 -3.60 -5.61
CA LEU A 88 -10.51 -4.79 -4.83
C LEU A 88 -11.41 -4.53 -3.64
N PRO A 89 -11.29 -3.42 -2.90
CA PRO A 89 -12.24 -3.13 -1.83
C PRO A 89 -13.68 -3.09 -2.31
N ALA A 90 -13.94 -2.41 -3.41
CA ALA A 90 -15.31 -2.29 -3.94
C ALA A 90 -15.79 -3.55 -4.66
N LEU A 91 -14.94 -4.21 -5.44
CA LEU A 91 -15.34 -5.33 -6.30
C LEU A 91 -15.38 -6.68 -5.56
N ALA A 92 -14.54 -6.86 -4.54
CA ALA A 92 -14.36 -8.15 -3.91
C ALA A 92 -14.46 -8.11 -2.37
N ASN A 93 -14.72 -6.96 -1.78
CA ASN A 93 -14.68 -6.74 -0.33
C ASN A 93 -13.34 -7.16 0.31
N ILE A 94 -12.25 -6.91 -0.38
CA ILE A 94 -10.90 -7.19 0.07
C ILE A 94 -10.23 -5.90 0.52
N ALA A 95 -9.73 -5.86 1.76
CA ALA A 95 -8.86 -4.79 2.22
C ALA A 95 -7.50 -4.90 1.53
N VAL A 96 -6.90 -3.78 1.13
CA VAL A 96 -5.58 -3.73 0.51
C VAL A 96 -4.66 -2.85 1.32
N LEU A 97 -3.60 -3.44 1.85
CA LEU A 97 -2.56 -2.75 2.60
C LEU A 97 -1.33 -2.59 1.71
N ARG A 98 -0.86 -1.35 1.61
CA ARG A 98 0.39 -0.99 0.91
C ARG A 98 1.26 -0.16 1.85
N PHE A 99 2.55 -0.36 1.79
CA PHE A 99 3.50 0.40 2.60
C PHE A 99 4.84 0.55 1.90
N ASN A 100 5.61 1.56 2.30
CA ASN A 100 6.99 1.75 1.88
C ASN A 100 7.92 1.07 2.89
N THR A 101 8.82 0.21 2.40
CA THR A 101 9.92 -0.31 3.23
C THR A 101 10.86 0.81 3.64
N ARG A 102 11.75 0.55 4.60
CA ARG A 102 12.72 1.54 5.09
C ARG A 102 13.47 2.23 3.96
N GLY A 103 13.61 3.54 4.07
CA GLY A 103 14.30 4.37 3.08
C GLY A 103 13.55 4.61 1.79
N THR A 104 12.33 4.11 1.65
CA THR A 104 11.50 4.27 0.44
C THR A 104 10.53 5.43 0.62
N SER A 105 10.37 6.23 -0.44
CA SER A 105 9.49 7.40 -0.48
C SER A 105 8.38 7.25 -1.49
N SER A 106 7.23 7.85 -1.19
CA SER A 106 6.11 8.04 -2.11
C SER A 106 5.43 9.36 -1.82
N ILE A 107 4.36 9.67 -2.55
CA ILE A 107 3.49 10.81 -2.23
C ILE A 107 2.84 10.70 -0.84
N ARG A 108 2.82 9.52 -0.25
CA ARG A 108 2.29 9.26 1.09
C ARG A 108 3.29 9.55 2.20
N GLY A 109 4.53 9.84 1.85
CA GLY A 109 5.63 10.12 2.77
C GLY A 109 6.82 9.20 2.59
N THR A 110 7.80 9.37 3.45
CA THR A 110 9.05 8.62 3.44
C THR A 110 9.13 7.75 4.69
N SER A 111 9.38 6.46 4.51
CA SER A 111 9.73 5.56 5.61
C SER A 111 11.18 5.81 6.06
N ASP A 112 11.40 5.77 7.37
CA ASP A 112 12.72 6.02 7.96
C ASP A 112 13.73 4.93 7.55
N GLY A 113 15.00 5.22 7.75
CA GLY A 113 16.10 4.29 7.53
C GLY A 113 16.57 4.28 6.08
N VAL A 114 17.30 3.23 5.74
CA VAL A 114 17.90 3.04 4.42
C VAL A 114 17.70 1.60 3.95
N PHE A 115 17.65 1.41 2.66
CA PHE A 115 17.62 0.10 2.04
C PHE A 115 18.86 -0.73 2.45
N ASP A 116 18.63 -1.96 2.90
CA ASP A 116 19.67 -2.85 3.46
C ASP A 116 19.73 -4.21 2.74
N GLY A 117 19.35 -4.26 1.49
CA GLY A 117 19.48 -5.48 0.67
C GLY A 117 18.60 -6.65 1.09
N GLY A 118 17.60 -6.45 1.91
CA GLY A 118 16.67 -7.49 2.40
C GLY A 118 16.93 -7.95 3.82
N PHE A 119 18.06 -7.61 4.43
CA PHE A 119 18.40 -8.08 5.78
C PHE A 119 17.59 -7.35 6.87
N ALA A 120 17.63 -6.04 6.90
CA ALA A 120 16.89 -5.25 7.89
C ALA A 120 15.41 -5.11 7.53
N GLU A 121 15.05 -5.25 6.27
CA GLU A 121 13.66 -5.18 5.78
C GLU A 121 12.75 -6.26 6.36
N LYS A 122 13.32 -7.37 6.85
CA LYS A 122 12.55 -8.35 7.63
C LYS A 122 11.85 -7.72 8.83
N LYS A 123 12.47 -6.76 9.49
CA LYS A 123 11.87 -6.03 10.61
C LYS A 123 10.69 -5.16 10.16
N ASP A 124 10.74 -4.64 8.92
CA ASP A 124 9.63 -3.91 8.32
C ASP A 124 8.44 -4.83 8.10
N PHE A 125 8.69 -6.01 7.53
CA PHE A 125 7.64 -7.00 7.26
C PHE A 125 7.01 -7.50 8.56
N ASP A 126 7.80 -7.79 9.58
CA ASP A 126 7.31 -8.20 10.90
C ASP A 126 6.40 -7.12 11.51
N ALA A 127 6.80 -5.84 11.44
CA ALA A 127 6.00 -4.73 11.95
C ALA A 127 4.65 -4.58 11.20
N ILE A 128 4.64 -4.78 9.90
CA ILE A 128 3.42 -4.75 9.10
C ILE A 128 2.49 -5.92 9.44
N LEU A 129 3.03 -7.12 9.61
CA LEU A 129 2.24 -8.28 10.02
C LEU A 129 1.63 -8.09 11.41
N ASP A 130 2.38 -7.56 12.35
CA ASP A 130 1.88 -7.22 13.69
C ASP A 130 0.77 -6.16 13.62
N TYR A 131 0.90 -5.17 12.73
CA TYR A 131 -0.15 -4.18 12.49
C TYR A 131 -1.43 -4.82 11.96
N VAL A 132 -1.33 -5.72 10.98
CA VAL A 132 -2.46 -6.45 10.41
C VAL A 132 -3.19 -7.27 11.48
N LEU A 133 -2.44 -7.99 12.30
CA LEU A 133 -3.00 -8.78 13.40
C LEU A 133 -3.62 -7.90 14.49
N GLY A 134 -2.96 -6.80 14.86
CA GLY A 134 -3.47 -5.85 15.85
C GLY A 134 -4.74 -5.13 15.42
N ARG A 135 -4.92 -4.91 14.11
CA ARG A 135 -6.15 -4.37 13.52
C ARG A 135 -7.25 -5.43 13.34
N ALA A 136 -6.97 -6.69 13.65
CA ALA A 136 -7.88 -7.83 13.45
C ALA A 136 -8.40 -7.90 11.99
N LEU A 137 -7.55 -7.57 11.02
CA LEU A 137 -7.90 -7.67 9.61
C LEU A 137 -8.03 -9.15 9.21
N PRO A 138 -9.18 -9.57 8.63
CA PRO A 138 -9.45 -10.99 8.43
C PRO A 138 -8.69 -11.58 7.26
N ASN A 139 -8.38 -12.88 7.37
CA ASN A 139 -7.85 -13.70 6.28
C ASN A 139 -6.70 -13.01 5.51
N PRO A 140 -5.56 -12.70 6.14
CA PRO A 140 -4.48 -12.01 5.48
C PRO A 140 -3.80 -12.91 4.44
N TRP A 141 -3.66 -12.38 3.23
CA TRP A 141 -2.90 -12.96 2.12
C TRP A 141 -1.70 -12.08 1.86
N LEU A 142 -0.51 -12.69 1.87
CA LEU A 142 0.73 -11.99 1.58
C LEU A 142 1.04 -12.11 0.10
N ILE A 143 1.31 -10.99 -0.55
CA ILE A 143 1.73 -10.96 -1.95
C ILE A 143 3.02 -10.18 -2.09
N GLY A 144 4.04 -10.85 -2.57
CA GLY A 144 5.34 -10.26 -2.87
C GLY A 144 5.57 -10.15 -4.36
N TRP A 145 6.29 -9.12 -4.76
CA TRP A 145 6.71 -8.91 -6.13
C TRP A 145 8.21 -8.69 -6.16
N SER A 146 8.96 -9.61 -6.80
CA SER A 146 10.41 -9.55 -6.92
C SER A 146 11.09 -9.45 -5.54
N PHE A 147 11.70 -8.32 -5.19
CA PHE A 147 12.33 -8.11 -3.89
C PHE A 147 11.38 -8.34 -2.70
N GLY A 148 10.09 -8.08 -2.86
CA GLY A 148 9.07 -8.31 -1.81
C GLY A 148 8.80 -9.79 -1.53
N THR A 149 9.38 -10.69 -2.28
CA THR A 149 9.26 -12.15 -2.05
C THR A 149 10.35 -12.61 -1.09
#